data_44bec38f3a27751c1668d71509ce1b11
#
_entry.id   44bec38f3a27751c1668d71509ce1b11
#
_cell.length_a   1.000
_cell.length_b   1.000
_cell.length_c   1.000
_cell.angle_alpha   90.00
_cell.angle_beta   90.00
_cell.angle_gamma   90.00
#
_symmetry.space_group_name_H-M   'P 1'
#
loop_
_entity.id
_entity.type
_entity.pdbx_description
1 polymer ?
#
loop_
_entity_poly.entity_id
_entity_poly.type
_entity_poly.pdbx_seq_one_letter_code
_entity_poly.pdbx_strand_id
1 'polypeptide(L)'
;YTGNPYLIEYPDNVMRAKFETTYNLLKEKFGIEVKSHRAGRWAMDDRYFALLKDFGIEADCSHTPGVSWSQAAGETIMGSDYSKVQNYPSFINNILEIPMTIRKTHISRKGSFKHKLRVLLQGDNVWLRPASATADEMLHLCKCIDTEPNVDYLEFMVHSSELMPNGSPYFKDENAIEELYKTIEAVFAYVRQLGYKGITMAEYCRIYKNNN
;
A
#
# COMPACT_ATOMS: atom_id res chain seq x y z
N TYR A 1 20.34 -12.67 13.69
CA TYR A 1 19.61 -11.96 12.59
C TYR A 1 18.43 -11.15 13.14
N THR A 2 18.59 -10.49 14.27
CA THR A 2 17.48 -9.81 14.95
C THR A 2 17.39 -8.31 14.63
N GLY A 3 18.30 -7.78 13.83
CA GLY A 3 18.44 -6.34 13.65
C GLY A 3 17.93 -5.76 12.33
N ASN A 4 18.00 -6.51 11.24
CA ASN A 4 17.75 -5.92 9.92
C ASN A 4 16.26 -5.65 9.69
N PRO A 5 15.86 -4.38 9.54
CA PRO A 5 14.46 -4.00 9.38
C PRO A 5 13.87 -4.33 8.01
N TYR A 6 14.71 -4.52 6.98
CA TYR A 6 14.29 -4.89 5.64
C TYR A 6 14.64 -6.34 5.33
N LEU A 7 13.73 -7.07 4.71
CA LEU A 7 13.99 -8.46 4.31
C LEU A 7 15.10 -8.54 3.25
N ILE A 8 15.19 -7.54 2.38
CA ILE A 8 16.21 -7.44 1.34
C ILE A 8 17.65 -7.16 1.84
N GLU A 9 17.84 -6.91 3.14
CA GLU A 9 19.18 -6.80 3.75
C GLU A 9 19.83 -8.14 4.04
N TYR A 10 19.05 -9.22 4.00
CA TYR A 10 19.57 -10.56 4.26
C TYR A 10 20.16 -11.19 2.99
N PRO A 11 21.14 -12.10 3.14
CA PRO A 11 21.56 -12.96 2.04
C PRO A 11 20.38 -13.79 1.49
N ASP A 12 20.43 -14.16 0.21
CA ASP A 12 19.32 -14.79 -0.51
C ASP A 12 18.76 -16.04 0.19
N ASN A 13 19.64 -16.90 0.72
CA ASN A 13 19.23 -18.09 1.43
C ASN A 13 18.46 -17.79 2.73
N VAL A 14 18.83 -16.71 3.43
CA VAL A 14 18.15 -16.28 4.67
C VAL A 14 16.84 -15.58 4.34
N MET A 15 16.83 -14.72 3.31
CA MET A 15 15.63 -14.06 2.81
C MET A 15 14.59 -15.12 2.40
N ARG A 16 15.01 -16.11 1.61
CA ARG A 16 14.17 -17.26 1.20
C ARG A 16 13.62 -18.02 2.39
N ALA A 17 14.46 -18.42 3.33
CA ALA A 17 14.03 -19.21 4.50
C ALA A 17 13.00 -18.44 5.36
N LYS A 18 13.19 -17.13 5.56
CA LYS A 18 12.24 -16.29 6.30
C LYS A 18 10.90 -16.18 5.56
N PHE A 19 10.93 -15.94 4.25
CA PHE A 19 9.74 -15.85 3.42
C PHE A 19 8.98 -17.19 3.40
N GLU A 20 9.68 -18.29 3.12
CA GLU A 20 9.12 -19.65 3.07
C GLU A 20 8.44 -20.05 4.38
N THR A 21 9.06 -19.73 5.53
CA THR A 21 8.47 -19.98 6.84
C THR A 21 7.10 -19.29 6.97
N THR A 22 7.02 -18.01 6.61
CA THR A 22 5.76 -17.25 6.68
C THR A 22 4.75 -17.77 5.66
N TYR A 23 5.17 -18.03 4.43
CA TYR A 23 4.35 -18.56 3.36
C TYR A 23 3.70 -19.90 3.74
N ASN A 24 4.51 -20.85 4.24
CA ASN A 24 4.04 -22.16 4.67
C ASN A 24 3.11 -22.07 5.87
N LEU A 25 3.41 -21.19 6.83
CA LEU A 25 2.54 -20.96 8.00
C LEU A 25 1.15 -20.44 7.57
N LEU A 26 1.09 -19.51 6.63
CA LEU A 26 -0.19 -18.99 6.11
C LEU A 26 -0.98 -20.10 5.41
N LYS A 27 -0.32 -20.90 4.56
CA LYS A 27 -0.96 -22.05 3.90
C LYS A 27 -1.50 -23.07 4.92
N GLU A 28 -0.69 -23.43 5.91
CA GLU A 28 -1.08 -24.39 6.95
C GLU A 28 -2.25 -23.90 7.79
N LYS A 29 -2.18 -22.64 8.28
CA LYS A 29 -3.18 -22.11 9.22
C LYS A 29 -4.51 -21.75 8.57
N PHE A 30 -4.49 -21.33 7.33
CA PHE A 30 -5.70 -20.84 6.64
C PHE A 30 -6.19 -21.76 5.51
N GLY A 31 -5.41 -22.78 5.12
CA GLY A 31 -5.78 -23.68 4.04
C GLY A 31 -5.92 -23.00 2.68
N ILE A 32 -5.15 -21.93 2.45
CA ILE A 32 -5.24 -21.08 1.25
C ILE A 32 -3.99 -21.15 0.40
N GLU A 33 -4.13 -20.85 -0.89
CA GLU A 33 -3.00 -20.49 -1.74
C GLU A 33 -2.68 -18.99 -1.57
N VAL A 34 -1.42 -18.69 -1.19
CA VAL A 34 -0.96 -17.31 -1.02
C VAL A 34 -0.60 -16.77 -2.41
N LYS A 35 -1.35 -15.79 -2.90
CA LYS A 35 -1.25 -15.26 -4.28
C LYS A 35 -0.84 -13.80 -4.34
N SER A 36 -0.91 -13.08 -3.23
CA SER A 36 -0.56 -11.66 -3.17
C SER A 36 0.40 -11.37 -2.04
N HIS A 37 1.16 -10.31 -2.21
CA HIS A 37 2.21 -9.91 -1.29
C HIS A 37 2.25 -8.39 -1.10
N ARG A 38 2.79 -7.96 0.03
CA ARG A 38 3.24 -6.60 0.31
C ARG A 38 4.46 -6.67 1.22
N ALA A 39 5.56 -6.03 0.80
CA ALA A 39 6.79 -6.00 1.57
C ALA A 39 6.65 -5.19 2.85
N GLY A 40 7.22 -5.67 3.93
CA GLY A 40 7.39 -4.90 5.15
C GLY A 40 8.20 -3.63 4.86
N ARG A 41 7.72 -2.48 5.37
CA ARG A 41 8.34 -1.16 5.15
C ARG A 41 8.52 -0.79 3.68
N TRP A 42 7.74 -1.39 2.78
CA TRP A 42 7.78 -1.14 1.33
C TRP A 42 9.13 -1.46 0.66
N ALA A 43 9.99 -2.26 1.30
CA ALA A 43 11.33 -2.51 0.82
C ALA A 43 11.37 -3.69 -0.16
N MET A 44 11.58 -3.41 -1.44
CA MET A 44 11.66 -4.37 -2.55
C MET A 44 12.94 -4.19 -3.36
N ASP A 45 13.42 -5.28 -3.93
CA ASP A 45 14.45 -5.33 -4.95
C ASP A 45 14.16 -6.47 -5.96
N ASP A 46 14.96 -6.56 -7.01
CA ASP A 46 14.79 -7.58 -8.06
C ASP A 46 14.90 -9.02 -7.53
N ARG A 47 15.71 -9.25 -6.48
CA ARG A 47 15.86 -10.56 -5.84
C ARG A 47 14.58 -10.96 -5.12
N TYR A 48 13.91 -9.99 -4.49
CA TYR A 48 12.64 -10.25 -3.83
C TYR A 48 11.53 -10.56 -4.84
N PHE A 49 11.45 -9.83 -5.95
CA PHE A 49 10.51 -10.17 -7.04
C PHE A 49 10.77 -11.57 -7.62
N ALA A 50 12.05 -11.95 -7.79
CA ALA A 50 12.41 -13.31 -8.22
C ALA A 50 11.96 -14.37 -7.19
N LEU A 51 12.15 -14.09 -5.90
CA LEU A 51 11.68 -14.95 -4.82
C LEU A 51 10.16 -15.11 -4.84
N LEU A 52 9.40 -14.02 -4.96
CA LEU A 52 7.93 -14.06 -5.06
C LEU A 52 7.46 -14.96 -6.20
N LYS A 53 8.10 -14.85 -7.37
CA LYS A 53 7.82 -15.69 -8.53
C LYS A 53 8.03 -17.17 -8.24
N ASP A 54 9.12 -17.54 -7.56
CA ASP A 54 9.42 -18.93 -7.21
C ASP A 54 8.32 -19.56 -6.32
N PHE A 55 7.67 -18.75 -5.47
CA PHE A 55 6.57 -19.19 -4.62
C PHE A 55 5.18 -19.06 -5.25
N GLY A 56 5.09 -18.70 -6.53
CA GLY A 56 3.83 -18.58 -7.25
C GLY A 56 2.94 -17.42 -6.80
N ILE A 57 3.54 -16.37 -6.24
CA ILE A 57 2.86 -15.10 -5.98
C ILE A 57 2.55 -14.44 -7.34
N GLU A 58 1.35 -13.93 -7.49
CA GLU A 58 0.85 -13.37 -8.74
C GLU A 58 0.78 -11.85 -8.74
N ALA A 59 0.58 -11.25 -7.56
CA ALA A 59 0.46 -9.81 -7.38
C ALA A 59 1.29 -9.30 -6.19
N ASP A 60 1.92 -8.14 -6.36
CA ASP A 60 2.55 -7.38 -5.30
C ASP A 60 1.95 -5.96 -5.23
N CYS A 61 1.96 -5.35 -4.06
CA CYS A 61 1.46 -4.00 -3.85
C CYS A 61 2.39 -3.20 -2.92
N SER A 62 3.69 -3.31 -3.17
CA SER A 62 4.71 -2.66 -2.35
C SER A 62 5.11 -1.27 -2.85
N HIS A 63 4.86 -0.94 -4.13
CA HIS A 63 5.23 0.36 -4.65
C HIS A 63 4.35 1.49 -4.09
N THR A 64 5.00 2.56 -3.68
CA THR A 64 4.37 3.79 -3.14
C THR A 64 4.69 4.99 -4.05
N PRO A 65 3.93 5.18 -5.16
CA PRO A 65 4.25 6.17 -6.18
C PRO A 65 4.44 7.59 -5.62
N GLY A 66 5.49 8.26 -6.07
CA GLY A 66 5.82 9.61 -5.64
C GLY A 66 6.46 9.71 -4.24
N VAL A 67 6.77 8.57 -3.59
CA VAL A 67 7.37 8.54 -2.26
C VAL A 67 8.78 7.97 -2.32
N SER A 68 9.72 8.61 -1.66
CA SER A 68 11.08 8.09 -1.46
C SER A 68 11.30 7.68 -0.02
N TRP A 69 11.72 6.45 0.21
CA TRP A 69 12.14 5.94 1.51
C TRP A 69 13.67 5.97 1.66
N SER A 70 14.39 6.62 0.75
CA SER A 70 15.86 6.70 0.75
C SER A 70 16.45 7.40 1.98
N GLN A 71 15.63 8.03 2.81
CA GLN A 71 16.04 8.57 4.11
C GLN A 71 15.73 7.61 5.28
N ALA A 72 14.98 6.53 5.04
CA ALA A 72 14.69 5.52 6.04
C ALA A 72 15.80 4.47 6.04
N ALA A 73 16.67 4.53 7.04
CA ALA A 73 17.81 3.61 7.14
C ALA A 73 17.39 2.21 7.59
N GLY A 74 17.93 1.20 6.91
CA GLY A 74 18.12 -0.15 7.43
C GLY A 74 19.42 -0.25 8.22
N GLU A 75 19.88 -1.46 8.48
CA GLU A 75 21.19 -1.68 9.09
C GLU A 75 22.32 -1.56 8.05
N THR A 76 22.06 -1.99 6.82
CA THR A 76 23.07 -2.08 5.76
C THR A 76 22.71 -1.32 4.48
N ILE A 77 21.42 -1.02 4.29
CA ILE A 77 20.90 -0.32 3.10
C ILE A 77 19.89 0.76 3.50
N MET A 78 19.61 1.64 2.56
CA MET A 78 18.49 2.59 2.66
C MET A 78 17.20 1.98 2.13
N GLY A 79 16.05 2.56 2.50
CA GLY A 79 14.76 2.16 1.95
C GLY A 79 14.63 2.43 0.45
N SER A 80 13.66 1.78 -0.18
CA SER A 80 13.42 1.88 -1.63
C SER A 80 12.96 3.27 -2.04
N ASP A 81 13.32 3.70 -3.25
CA ASP A 81 12.90 4.98 -3.81
C ASP A 81 11.83 4.77 -4.91
N TYR A 82 10.60 5.16 -4.61
CA TYR A 82 9.47 5.10 -5.53
C TYR A 82 9.03 6.48 -6.05
N SER A 83 9.87 7.50 -5.91
CA SER A 83 9.55 8.88 -6.32
C SER A 83 9.23 9.03 -7.81
N LYS A 84 9.75 8.13 -8.65
CA LYS A 84 9.56 8.11 -10.11
C LYS A 84 8.78 6.90 -10.61
N VAL A 85 8.29 6.06 -9.72
CA VAL A 85 7.49 4.88 -10.09
C VAL A 85 6.12 5.33 -10.60
N GLN A 86 5.65 4.64 -11.64
CA GLN A 86 4.32 4.87 -12.21
C GLN A 86 3.21 4.53 -11.20
N ASN A 87 2.05 5.15 -11.39
CA ASN A 87 0.90 5.02 -10.50
C ASN A 87 -0.24 4.16 -11.09
N TYR A 88 0.10 3.27 -12.00
CA TYR A 88 -0.77 2.28 -12.63
C TYR A 88 -0.11 0.90 -12.64
N PRO A 89 -0.88 -0.20 -12.73
CA PRO A 89 -0.34 -1.54 -12.64
C PRO A 89 0.63 -1.87 -13.77
N SER A 90 1.63 -2.68 -13.46
CA SER A 90 2.60 -3.17 -14.45
C SER A 90 3.24 -4.48 -14.02
N PHE A 91 3.77 -5.23 -14.98
CA PHE A 91 4.46 -6.47 -14.67
C PHE A 91 5.95 -6.26 -14.37
N ILE A 92 6.40 -6.81 -13.24
CA ILE A 92 7.81 -6.92 -12.85
C ILE A 92 8.09 -8.40 -12.63
N ASN A 93 9.00 -8.99 -13.40
CA ASN A 93 9.33 -10.43 -13.33
C ASN A 93 8.10 -11.37 -13.38
N ASN A 94 7.09 -11.02 -14.18
CA ASN A 94 5.77 -11.70 -14.28
C ASN A 94 4.88 -11.59 -13.01
N ILE A 95 5.24 -10.81 -12.02
CA ILE A 95 4.39 -10.41 -10.91
C ILE A 95 3.66 -9.13 -11.31
N LEU A 96 2.36 -9.05 -11.12
CA LEU A 96 1.64 -7.80 -11.31
C LEU A 96 1.87 -6.91 -10.10
N GLU A 97 2.67 -5.86 -10.29
CA GLU A 97 2.78 -4.80 -9.30
C GLU A 97 1.55 -3.89 -9.42
N ILE A 98 0.80 -3.78 -8.32
CA ILE A 98 -0.39 -2.94 -8.19
C ILE A 98 -0.03 -1.83 -7.20
N PRO A 99 0.38 -0.65 -7.67
CA PRO A 99 0.88 0.39 -6.79
C PRO A 99 -0.19 0.91 -5.84
N MET A 100 0.23 1.29 -4.63
CA MET A 100 -0.63 1.97 -3.66
C MET A 100 -1.35 3.17 -4.29
N THR A 101 -2.61 3.35 -3.91
CA THR A 101 -3.38 4.53 -4.32
C THR A 101 -2.86 5.77 -3.62
N ILE A 102 -1.94 6.47 -4.28
CA ILE A 102 -1.30 7.71 -3.84
C ILE A 102 -1.31 8.69 -5.00
N ARG A 103 -1.76 9.92 -4.76
CA ARG A 103 -1.65 11.02 -5.75
C ARG A 103 -1.22 12.31 -5.08
N LYS A 104 -0.48 13.09 -5.82
CA LYS A 104 -0.16 14.45 -5.44
C LYS A 104 -1.40 15.33 -5.62
N THR A 105 -1.88 15.93 -4.55
CA THR A 105 -3.03 16.85 -4.58
C THR A 105 -2.63 18.22 -4.06
N HIS A 106 -3.40 19.23 -4.43
CA HIS A 106 -3.21 20.61 -3.96
C HIS A 106 -4.24 21.02 -2.88
N ILE A 107 -4.89 20.02 -2.29
CA ILE A 107 -5.88 20.23 -1.21
C ILE A 107 -5.33 19.62 0.08
N SER A 108 -5.32 20.39 1.16
CA SER A 108 -5.05 19.89 2.50
C SER A 108 -6.09 20.41 3.48
N ARG A 109 -6.66 19.50 4.25
CA ARG A 109 -7.59 19.80 5.35
C ARG A 109 -6.88 19.83 6.71
N LYS A 110 -5.68 19.27 6.80
CA LYS A 110 -4.85 19.22 8.02
C LYS A 110 -3.86 20.40 8.06
N GLY A 111 -3.35 20.66 9.25
CA GLY A 111 -2.21 21.55 9.49
C GLY A 111 -2.53 23.05 9.53
N SER A 112 -1.47 23.83 9.76
CA SER A 112 -1.53 25.29 9.86
C SER A 112 -1.81 25.99 8.54
N PHE A 113 -2.13 27.26 8.58
CA PHE A 113 -2.34 28.09 7.37
C PHE A 113 -1.11 28.05 6.45
N LYS A 114 0.10 28.14 7.03
CA LYS A 114 1.36 28.02 6.25
C LYS A 114 1.48 26.67 5.53
N HIS A 115 1.12 25.58 6.21
CA HIS A 115 1.09 24.23 5.60
C HIS A 115 0.09 24.18 4.44
N LYS A 116 -1.13 24.65 4.65
CA LYS A 116 -2.18 24.68 3.60
C LYS A 116 -1.75 25.49 2.37
N LEU A 117 -1.11 26.64 2.59
CA LEU A 117 -0.56 27.45 1.49
C LEU A 117 0.57 26.73 0.75
N ARG A 118 1.47 26.03 1.48
CA ARG A 118 2.50 25.20 0.87
C ARG A 118 1.89 24.09 0.00
N VAL A 119 0.89 23.38 0.53
CA VAL A 119 0.19 22.31 -0.22
C VAL A 119 -0.52 22.86 -1.45
N LEU A 120 -1.16 24.02 -1.36
CA LEU A 120 -1.79 24.67 -2.50
C LEU A 120 -0.79 24.98 -3.62
N LEU A 121 0.43 25.40 -3.28
CA LEU A 121 1.46 25.78 -4.26
C LEU A 121 2.24 24.57 -4.79
N GLN A 122 2.64 23.65 -3.91
CA GLN A 122 3.56 22.57 -4.22
C GLN A 122 2.91 21.18 -4.33
N GLY A 123 1.67 21.06 -3.83
CA GLY A 123 0.99 19.78 -3.64
C GLY A 123 1.58 18.98 -2.47
N ASP A 124 0.84 17.93 -2.07
CA ASP A 124 1.30 16.92 -1.14
C ASP A 124 0.76 15.55 -1.55
N ASN A 125 1.46 14.48 -1.21
CA ASN A 125 1.03 13.12 -1.52
C ASN A 125 -0.08 12.71 -0.56
N VAL A 126 -1.26 12.46 -1.10
CA VAL A 126 -2.41 11.93 -0.38
C VAL A 126 -2.52 10.43 -0.66
N TRP A 127 -2.63 9.67 0.42
CA TRP A 127 -2.77 8.21 0.40
C TRP A 127 -4.22 7.83 0.66
N LEU A 128 -4.68 6.77 0.04
CA LEU A 128 -5.96 6.15 0.42
C LEU A 128 -5.79 5.34 1.72
N ARG A 129 -5.46 6.07 2.79
CA ARG A 129 -5.11 5.55 4.11
C ARG A 129 -5.54 6.50 5.23
N PRO A 130 -6.39 6.09 6.17
CA PRO A 130 -6.90 6.95 7.25
C PRO A 130 -5.83 7.52 8.20
N ALA A 131 -4.74 6.77 8.44
CA ALA A 131 -3.66 7.25 9.31
C ALA A 131 -2.90 8.45 8.72
N SER A 132 -2.96 8.68 7.40
CA SER A 132 -2.23 9.75 6.71
C SER A 132 -3.13 10.82 6.09
N ALA A 133 -4.39 10.52 5.79
CA ALA A 133 -5.34 11.42 5.15
C ALA A 133 -6.66 11.53 5.93
N THR A 134 -7.37 12.65 5.79
CA THR A 134 -8.73 12.82 6.28
C THR A 134 -9.73 12.15 5.33
N ALA A 135 -10.98 11.92 5.80
CA ALA A 135 -12.06 11.44 4.94
C ALA A 135 -12.20 12.30 3.67
N ASP A 136 -12.28 13.63 3.80
CA ASP A 136 -12.41 14.55 2.67
C ASP A 136 -11.26 14.46 1.66
N GLU A 137 -10.02 14.31 2.16
CA GLU A 137 -8.84 14.14 1.30
C GLU A 137 -8.90 12.81 0.54
N MET A 138 -9.33 11.72 1.20
CA MET A 138 -9.50 10.41 0.56
C MET A 138 -10.66 10.39 -0.44
N LEU A 139 -11.79 11.02 -0.13
CA LEU A 139 -12.91 11.15 -1.05
C LEU A 139 -12.52 11.97 -2.30
N HIS A 140 -11.77 13.07 -2.10
CA HIS A 140 -11.23 13.84 -3.23
C HIS A 140 -10.26 13.00 -4.07
N LEU A 141 -9.37 12.25 -3.43
CA LEU A 141 -8.45 11.34 -4.12
C LEU A 141 -9.21 10.30 -4.97
N CYS A 142 -10.22 9.64 -4.41
CA CYS A 142 -11.05 8.69 -5.15
C CYS A 142 -11.72 9.34 -6.38
N LYS A 143 -12.26 10.56 -6.22
CA LYS A 143 -12.85 11.32 -7.33
C LYS A 143 -11.84 11.65 -8.43
N CYS A 144 -10.60 12.00 -8.07
CA CYS A 144 -9.56 12.29 -9.05
C CYS A 144 -9.22 11.03 -9.86
N ILE A 145 -9.05 9.89 -9.16
CA ILE A 145 -8.68 8.62 -9.81
C ILE A 145 -9.81 8.12 -10.73
N ASP A 146 -11.06 8.25 -10.34
CA ASP A 146 -12.22 7.86 -11.16
C ASP A 146 -12.25 8.51 -12.55
N THR A 147 -11.52 9.61 -12.72
CA THR A 147 -11.38 10.32 -14.00
C THR A 147 -10.03 10.09 -14.70
N GLU A 148 -9.13 9.30 -14.11
CA GLU A 148 -7.83 9.01 -14.69
C GLU A 148 -7.93 7.91 -15.75
N PRO A 149 -7.41 8.11 -16.97
CA PRO A 149 -7.26 7.02 -17.91
C PRO A 149 -6.23 6.00 -17.40
N ASN A 150 -6.44 4.73 -17.68
CA ASN A 150 -5.55 3.61 -17.35
C ASN A 150 -5.47 3.23 -15.87
N VAL A 151 -6.35 3.77 -15.02
CA VAL A 151 -6.46 3.36 -13.61
C VAL A 151 -7.91 2.98 -13.34
N ASP A 152 -8.14 1.71 -13.06
CA ASP A 152 -9.46 1.11 -12.84
C ASP A 152 -9.60 0.50 -11.45
N TYR A 153 -8.68 0.83 -10.54
CA TYR A 153 -8.65 0.29 -9.18
C TYR A 153 -8.40 1.38 -8.12
N LEU A 154 -8.79 1.05 -6.92
CA LEU A 154 -8.48 1.80 -5.69
C LEU A 154 -7.94 0.80 -4.66
N GLU A 155 -6.73 1.02 -4.19
CA GLU A 155 -6.13 0.23 -3.13
C GLU A 155 -6.17 1.01 -1.80
N PHE A 156 -7.03 0.53 -0.89
CA PHE A 156 -7.17 1.07 0.46
C PHE A 156 -6.22 0.34 1.42
N MET A 157 -5.57 1.08 2.32
CA MET A 157 -4.63 0.51 3.26
C MET A 157 -4.95 0.88 4.70
N VAL A 158 -4.94 -0.12 5.56
CA VAL A 158 -4.99 0.02 7.02
C VAL A 158 -4.18 -1.12 7.66
N HIS A 159 -3.49 -0.84 8.75
CA HIS A 159 -2.88 -1.90 9.56
C HIS A 159 -3.91 -2.46 10.57
N SER A 160 -3.86 -3.76 10.83
CA SER A 160 -4.74 -4.38 11.83
C SER A 160 -4.59 -3.74 13.23
N SER A 161 -3.37 -3.32 13.59
CA SER A 161 -3.11 -2.60 14.84
C SER A 161 -3.76 -1.21 14.89
N GLU A 162 -4.09 -0.60 13.76
CA GLU A 162 -4.80 0.69 13.70
C GLU A 162 -6.29 0.56 14.06
N LEU A 163 -6.83 -0.67 14.06
CA LEU A 163 -8.25 -0.96 14.36
C LEU A 163 -8.51 -1.23 15.85
N MET A 164 -7.53 -0.99 16.71
CA MET A 164 -7.67 -1.19 18.15
C MET A 164 -7.08 -0.01 18.93
N PRO A 165 -7.68 0.38 20.05
CA PRO A 165 -7.17 1.50 20.87
C PRO A 165 -5.72 1.28 21.29
N ASN A 166 -4.90 2.30 21.18
CA ASN A 166 -3.46 2.26 21.46
C ASN A 166 -2.64 1.22 20.66
N GLY A 167 -3.23 0.54 19.66
CA GLY A 167 -2.51 -0.37 18.78
C GLY A 167 -1.61 0.34 17.77
N SER A 168 -1.78 1.66 17.62
CA SER A 168 -0.97 2.51 16.77
C SER A 168 -0.81 3.92 17.38
N PRO A 169 0.18 4.72 16.95
CA PRO A 169 0.32 6.10 17.43
C PRO A 169 -0.79 7.03 16.93
N TYR A 170 -1.62 6.60 15.99
CA TYR A 170 -2.63 7.44 15.32
C TYR A 170 -3.99 7.39 16.02
N PHE A 171 -4.41 6.20 16.50
CA PHE A 171 -5.73 5.96 17.07
C PHE A 171 -5.57 5.44 18.49
N LYS A 172 -5.68 6.36 19.47
CA LYS A 172 -5.27 6.09 20.87
C LYS A 172 -6.39 5.59 21.77
N ASP A 173 -7.63 5.87 21.44
CA ASP A 173 -8.79 5.57 22.29
C ASP A 173 -9.98 5.07 21.47
N GLU A 174 -11.02 4.62 22.15
CA GLU A 174 -12.25 4.11 21.55
C GLU A 174 -12.92 5.14 20.63
N ASN A 175 -12.94 6.41 21.00
CA ASN A 175 -13.54 7.45 20.18
C ASN A 175 -12.78 7.62 18.85
N ALA A 176 -11.44 7.56 18.90
CA ALA A 176 -10.60 7.60 17.69
C ALA A 176 -10.85 6.40 16.77
N ILE A 177 -11.10 5.21 17.35
CA ILE A 177 -11.47 4.01 16.59
C ILE A 177 -12.85 4.15 15.97
N GLU A 178 -13.84 4.66 16.69
CA GLU A 178 -15.16 4.92 16.13
C GLU A 178 -15.12 5.91 14.96
N GLU A 179 -14.36 6.99 15.08
CA GLU A 179 -14.16 7.95 13.99
C GLU A 179 -13.40 7.34 12.79
N LEU A 180 -12.46 6.43 13.06
CA LEU A 180 -11.79 5.66 12.01
C LEU A 180 -12.81 4.79 11.24
N TYR A 181 -13.69 4.05 11.94
CA TYR A 181 -14.72 3.25 11.27
C TYR A 181 -15.69 4.10 10.46
N LYS A 182 -16.15 5.24 10.99
CA LYS A 182 -16.98 6.18 10.22
C LYS A 182 -16.28 6.69 8.96
N THR A 183 -14.98 6.96 9.07
CA THR A 183 -14.15 7.37 7.92
C THR A 183 -14.06 6.27 6.87
N ILE A 184 -13.79 5.04 7.28
CA ILE A 184 -13.74 3.86 6.38
C ILE A 184 -15.08 3.66 5.69
N GLU A 185 -16.18 3.71 6.46
CA GLU A 185 -17.54 3.54 5.95
C GLU A 185 -17.90 4.63 4.92
N ALA A 186 -17.58 5.89 5.21
CA ALA A 186 -17.82 7.01 4.28
C ALA A 186 -17.04 6.83 2.98
N VAL A 187 -15.77 6.44 3.04
CA VAL A 187 -14.95 6.19 1.84
C VAL A 187 -15.53 5.02 1.04
N PHE A 188 -15.86 3.90 1.68
CA PHE A 188 -16.39 2.72 0.97
C PHE A 188 -17.79 2.95 0.41
N ALA A 189 -18.64 3.71 1.10
CA ALA A 189 -19.94 4.11 0.57
C ALA A 189 -19.79 4.95 -0.69
N TYR A 190 -18.86 5.90 -0.69
CA TYR A 190 -18.59 6.77 -1.83
C TYR A 190 -18.04 5.99 -3.04
N VAL A 191 -17.02 5.12 -2.85
CA VAL A 191 -16.45 4.38 -3.97
C VAL A 191 -17.45 3.38 -4.57
N ARG A 192 -18.38 2.85 -3.76
CA ARG A 192 -19.51 2.06 -4.28
C ARG A 192 -20.45 2.88 -5.15
N GLN A 193 -20.71 4.15 -4.81
CA GLN A 193 -21.51 5.06 -5.65
C GLN A 193 -20.83 5.35 -6.99
N LEU A 194 -19.48 5.34 -7.04
CA LEU A 194 -18.70 5.43 -8.27
C LEU A 194 -18.70 4.13 -9.09
N GLY A 195 -19.30 3.06 -8.58
CA GLY A 195 -19.39 1.76 -9.27
C GLY A 195 -18.29 0.76 -8.95
N TYR A 196 -17.35 1.08 -8.08
CA TYR A 196 -16.29 0.15 -7.68
C TYR A 196 -16.85 -1.03 -6.87
N LYS A 197 -16.23 -2.20 -7.06
CA LYS A 197 -16.54 -3.43 -6.33
C LYS A 197 -15.32 -3.90 -5.56
N GLY A 198 -15.54 -4.39 -4.32
CA GLY A 198 -14.48 -5.02 -3.55
C GLY A 198 -14.12 -6.38 -4.16
N ILE A 199 -12.85 -6.56 -4.46
CA ILE A 199 -12.28 -7.83 -4.96
C ILE A 199 -10.95 -8.09 -4.28
N THR A 200 -10.45 -9.32 -4.35
CA THR A 200 -9.10 -9.65 -3.88
C THR A 200 -8.03 -9.22 -4.88
N MET A 201 -6.78 -9.05 -4.42
CA MET A 201 -5.64 -8.76 -5.30
C MET A 201 -5.45 -9.85 -6.37
N ALA A 202 -5.67 -11.11 -6.00
CA ALA A 202 -5.58 -12.23 -6.93
C ALA A 202 -6.69 -12.20 -8.01
N GLU A 203 -7.89 -11.75 -7.65
CA GLU A 203 -8.98 -11.53 -8.62
C GLU A 203 -8.66 -10.38 -9.56
N TYR A 204 -8.17 -9.26 -9.01
CA TYR A 204 -7.74 -8.14 -9.84
C TYR A 204 -6.64 -8.54 -10.81
N CYS A 205 -5.63 -9.29 -10.34
CA CYS A 205 -4.55 -9.79 -11.20
C CYS A 205 -5.08 -10.64 -12.39
N ARG A 206 -6.08 -11.49 -12.13
CA ARG A 206 -6.72 -12.29 -13.20
C ARG A 206 -7.47 -11.42 -14.20
N ILE A 207 -8.25 -10.45 -13.71
CA ILE A 207 -8.96 -9.49 -14.57
C ILE A 207 -7.98 -8.70 -15.42
N TYR A 208 -6.92 -8.17 -14.82
CA TYR A 208 -5.90 -7.38 -15.50
C TYR A 208 -5.20 -8.17 -16.60
N LYS A 209 -4.83 -9.44 -16.34
CA LYS A 209 -4.21 -10.34 -17.32
C LYS A 209 -5.13 -10.67 -18.51
N ASN A 210 -6.44 -10.69 -18.30
CA ASN A 210 -7.40 -11.01 -19.36
C ASN A 210 -7.70 -9.80 -20.26
N ASN A 211 -7.45 -8.59 -19.78
CA ASN A 211 -7.76 -7.35 -20.47
C ASN A 211 -6.54 -6.71 -21.17
N ASN A 212 -5.33 -7.19 -20.89
CA ASN A 212 -4.05 -6.74 -21.43
C ASN A 212 -3.18 -7.89 -21.93
#